data_b53b0580a03a870024f1a56112ab2edd
#
_entry.id   b53b0580a03a870024f1a56112ab2edd
#
_cell.length_a   1.000
_cell.length_b   1.000
_cell.length_c   1.000
_cell.angle_alpha   90.00
_cell.angle_beta   90.00
_cell.angle_gamma   90.00
#
_symmetry.space_group_name_H-M   'P 1'
#
loop_
_entity.id
_entity.type
_entity.pdbx_description
1 polymer ?
#
loop_
_entity_poly.entity_id
_entity_poly.type
_entity_poly.pdbx_seq_one_letter_code
_entity_poly.pdbx_strand_id
1 'polypeptide(L)'
;ILVRRARMKGKNACWVPGTDHASIATEAKVVKRLSEKGIKKSDLTREQFLEHAWDWTNEHGGIILKQLRKLGASCDWDRTAFTMDEKRSESVIKVFVDLYNKGLIYRGLRMVNWDPKAQTALSNEEVIYKDEKSKLYYLRYYVDEPAGSTDGEESDAVTLAPTDVFDATVKHQILHRDEQGRRYAVVATTRPETIMGDTAMCINPKDPKNTWLKGKKVIVPLVNRAIPVIEDRYVEIEFGTGCLKVAPAHDTND
;
A
#
# COMPACT_ATOMS: atom_id res chain seq x y z
N ILE A 1 -0.51 39.39 -9.68
CA ILE A 1 -1.69 40.25 -9.91
C ILE A 1 -2.21 40.82 -8.60
N LEU A 2 -2.64 40.02 -7.62
CA LEU A 2 -3.31 40.48 -6.40
C LEU A 2 -2.45 41.46 -5.59
N VAL A 3 -1.19 41.14 -5.33
CA VAL A 3 -0.26 41.97 -4.55
C VAL A 3 0.00 43.31 -5.24
N ARG A 4 0.22 43.30 -6.56
CA ARG A 4 0.43 44.56 -7.31
C ARG A 4 -0.81 45.43 -7.30
N ARG A 5 -2.00 44.84 -7.49
CA ARG A 5 -3.29 45.56 -7.39
C ARG A 5 -3.49 46.15 -5.97
N ALA A 6 -3.16 45.39 -4.92
CA ALA A 6 -3.27 45.88 -3.56
C ALA A 6 -2.37 47.10 -3.31
N ARG A 7 -1.11 47.05 -3.75
CA ARG A 7 -0.17 48.18 -3.67
C ARG A 7 -0.63 49.39 -4.45
N MET A 8 -1.16 49.19 -5.68
CA MET A 8 -1.73 50.28 -6.47
C MET A 8 -2.94 50.93 -5.79
N LYS A 9 -3.63 50.23 -4.89
CA LYS A 9 -4.70 50.77 -4.04
C LYS A 9 -4.18 51.35 -2.71
N GLY A 10 -2.87 51.60 -2.56
CA GLY A 10 -2.28 52.18 -1.35
C GLY A 10 -2.13 51.20 -0.19
N LYS A 11 -2.37 49.90 -0.39
CA LYS A 11 -2.22 48.91 0.70
C LYS A 11 -0.77 48.49 0.87
N ASN A 12 -0.35 48.31 2.13
CA ASN A 12 0.95 47.68 2.41
C ASN A 12 0.83 46.15 2.29
N ALA A 13 1.19 45.62 1.10
CA ALA A 13 1.09 44.21 0.77
C ALA A 13 2.49 43.62 0.64
N CYS A 14 2.76 42.56 1.41
CA CYS A 14 4.00 41.82 1.39
C CYS A 14 3.77 40.41 0.77
N TRP A 15 4.71 39.97 -0.05
CA TRP A 15 4.74 38.64 -0.62
C TRP A 15 6.14 38.07 -0.48
N VAL A 16 6.35 37.18 0.47
CA VAL A 16 7.63 36.51 0.70
C VAL A 16 7.66 35.24 -0.15
N PRO A 17 8.61 35.08 -1.07
CA PRO A 17 8.71 33.87 -1.90
C PRO A 17 9.42 32.75 -1.14
N GLY A 18 9.11 31.50 -1.51
CA GLY A 18 9.81 30.33 -1.02
C GLY A 18 9.87 29.25 -2.08
N THR A 19 10.84 28.36 -1.95
CA THR A 19 10.98 27.16 -2.79
C THR A 19 10.87 25.91 -1.96
N ASP A 20 10.25 24.88 -2.54
CA ASP A 20 10.12 23.57 -1.93
C ASP A 20 11.22 22.64 -2.41
N HIS A 21 11.62 21.67 -1.58
CA HIS A 21 12.67 20.71 -1.92
C HIS A 21 12.21 19.62 -2.91
N ALA A 22 10.91 19.39 -3.09
CA ALA A 22 10.32 18.45 -4.07
C ALA A 22 11.10 17.13 -4.18
N SER A 23 11.28 16.40 -3.08
CA SER A 23 12.29 15.36 -2.90
C SER A 23 12.29 14.28 -3.99
N ILE A 24 11.15 13.69 -4.34
CA ILE A 24 11.07 12.60 -5.34
C ILE A 24 11.50 13.06 -6.73
N ALA A 25 11.04 14.24 -7.17
CA ALA A 25 11.38 14.78 -8.47
C ALA A 25 12.87 15.14 -8.56
N THR A 26 13.42 15.70 -7.49
CA THR A 26 14.86 16.02 -7.39
C THR A 26 15.68 14.74 -7.41
N GLU A 27 15.33 13.74 -6.62
CA GLU A 27 16.01 12.45 -6.58
C GLU A 27 16.04 11.77 -7.95
N ALA A 28 14.91 11.73 -8.66
CA ALA A 28 14.83 11.14 -10.01
C ALA A 28 15.80 11.82 -10.99
N LYS A 29 15.94 13.15 -10.91
CA LYS A 29 16.88 13.92 -11.75
C LYS A 29 18.35 13.65 -11.38
N VAL A 30 18.64 13.56 -10.09
CA VAL A 30 20.00 13.24 -9.59
C VAL A 30 20.40 11.84 -10.01
N VAL A 31 19.52 10.84 -9.81
CA VAL A 31 19.74 9.44 -10.22
C VAL A 31 19.99 9.35 -11.74
N LYS A 32 19.20 10.07 -12.54
CA LYS A 32 19.42 10.12 -13.99
C LYS A 32 20.80 10.70 -14.34
N ARG A 33 21.17 11.83 -13.74
CA ARG A 33 22.50 12.48 -13.96
C ARG A 33 23.66 11.56 -13.55
N LEU A 34 23.50 10.81 -12.45
CA LEU A 34 24.50 9.82 -12.00
C LEU A 34 24.61 8.66 -12.98
N SER A 35 23.47 8.14 -13.44
CA SER A 35 23.43 7.06 -14.43
C SER A 35 24.10 7.44 -15.76
N GLU A 36 23.95 8.68 -16.22
CA GLU A 36 24.64 9.22 -17.40
C GLU A 36 26.17 9.25 -17.22
N LYS A 37 26.65 9.30 -15.98
CA LYS A 37 28.07 9.20 -15.60
C LYS A 37 28.51 7.77 -15.27
N GLY A 38 27.63 6.77 -15.44
CA GLY A 38 27.92 5.36 -15.12
C GLY A 38 27.89 5.02 -13.63
N ILE A 39 27.39 5.91 -12.78
CA ILE A 39 27.32 5.73 -11.33
C ILE A 39 25.91 5.25 -10.95
N LYS A 40 25.80 4.15 -10.20
CA LYS A 40 24.52 3.66 -9.66
C LYS A 40 24.30 4.22 -8.26
N LYS A 41 23.04 4.55 -7.93
CA LYS A 41 22.67 5.00 -6.57
C LYS A 41 23.08 3.98 -5.50
N SER A 42 22.97 2.67 -5.81
CA SER A 42 23.37 1.58 -4.92
C SER A 42 24.84 1.55 -4.52
N ASP A 43 25.69 2.21 -5.32
CA ASP A 43 27.15 2.20 -5.12
C ASP A 43 27.62 3.37 -4.23
N LEU A 44 26.66 4.24 -3.84
CA LEU A 44 26.91 5.43 -3.03
C LEU A 44 26.38 5.24 -1.60
N THR A 45 27.10 5.85 -0.63
CA THR A 45 26.55 6.04 0.71
C THR A 45 25.48 7.13 0.68
N ARG A 46 24.69 7.24 1.77
CA ARG A 46 23.68 8.29 1.90
C ARG A 46 24.30 9.69 1.80
N GLU A 47 25.44 9.89 2.44
CA GLU A 47 26.17 11.17 2.48
C GLU A 47 26.64 11.55 1.08
N GLN A 48 27.24 10.62 0.35
CA GLN A 48 27.69 10.85 -1.04
C GLN A 48 26.51 11.18 -1.96
N PHE A 49 25.37 10.49 -1.80
CA PHE A 49 24.18 10.82 -2.57
C PHE A 49 23.63 12.21 -2.23
N LEU A 50 23.62 12.60 -0.95
CA LEU A 50 23.20 13.93 -0.52
C LEU A 50 24.09 15.04 -1.08
N GLU A 51 25.40 14.86 -1.21
CA GLU A 51 26.29 15.81 -1.87
C GLU A 51 25.83 16.08 -3.30
N HIS A 52 25.56 15.04 -4.07
CA HIS A 52 25.03 15.19 -5.44
C HIS A 52 23.65 15.84 -5.49
N ALA A 53 22.79 15.59 -4.50
CA ALA A 53 21.48 16.22 -4.40
C ALA A 53 21.59 17.71 -4.07
N TRP A 54 22.51 18.10 -3.19
CA TRP A 54 22.80 19.50 -2.88
C TRP A 54 23.41 20.23 -4.06
N ASP A 55 24.34 19.61 -4.80
CA ASP A 55 24.90 20.17 -6.03
C ASP A 55 23.79 20.48 -7.04
N TRP A 56 22.87 19.54 -7.24
CA TRP A 56 21.71 19.75 -8.10
C TRP A 56 20.83 20.90 -7.62
N THR A 57 20.55 20.96 -6.33
CA THR A 57 19.71 21.99 -5.72
C THR A 57 20.37 23.38 -5.84
N ASN A 58 21.65 23.48 -5.62
CA ASN A 58 22.41 24.74 -5.77
C ASN A 58 22.44 25.21 -7.21
N GLU A 59 22.55 24.30 -8.17
CA GLU A 59 22.58 24.62 -9.61
C GLU A 59 21.19 25.06 -10.13
N HIS A 60 20.12 24.37 -9.71
CA HIS A 60 18.79 24.51 -10.31
C HIS A 60 17.76 25.20 -9.43
N GLY A 61 17.89 25.19 -8.12
CA GLY A 61 16.89 25.68 -7.16
C GLY A 61 16.52 27.17 -7.33
N GLY A 62 17.43 27.98 -7.84
CA GLY A 62 17.18 29.40 -8.09
C GLY A 62 16.48 29.73 -9.41
N ILE A 63 16.27 28.76 -10.30
CA ILE A 63 15.75 29.01 -11.66
C ILE A 63 14.31 29.53 -11.60
N ILE A 64 13.44 28.94 -10.80
CA ILE A 64 12.04 29.36 -10.66
C ILE A 64 11.93 30.81 -10.16
N LEU A 65 12.79 31.23 -9.26
CA LEU A 65 12.82 32.61 -8.74
C LEU A 65 13.21 33.60 -9.82
N LYS A 66 14.19 33.25 -10.68
CA LYS A 66 14.58 34.05 -11.84
C LYS A 66 13.45 34.16 -12.86
N GLN A 67 12.72 33.07 -13.10
CA GLN A 67 11.54 33.03 -13.98
C GLN A 67 10.42 33.92 -13.44
N LEU A 68 10.11 33.84 -12.13
CA LEU A 68 9.09 34.70 -11.51
C LEU A 68 9.45 36.18 -11.59
N ARG A 69 10.73 36.54 -11.44
CA ARG A 69 11.19 37.92 -11.64
C ARG A 69 10.93 38.40 -13.09
N LYS A 70 11.24 37.56 -14.08
CA LYS A 70 10.99 37.88 -15.51
C LYS A 70 9.49 38.05 -15.80
N LEU A 71 8.61 37.30 -15.10
CA LEU A 71 7.15 37.44 -15.20
C LEU A 71 6.62 38.67 -14.45
N GLY A 72 7.48 39.49 -13.83
CA GLY A 72 7.08 40.69 -13.10
C GLY A 72 6.48 40.44 -11.73
N ALA A 73 6.75 39.30 -11.09
CA ALA A 73 6.37 39.07 -9.72
C ALA A 73 7.12 40.04 -8.79
N SER A 74 6.38 40.76 -7.94
CA SER A 74 6.93 41.75 -7.03
C SER A 74 7.00 41.19 -5.61
N CYS A 75 7.84 40.20 -5.43
CA CYS A 75 8.10 39.56 -4.13
C CYS A 75 9.14 40.32 -3.33
N ASP A 76 9.18 40.04 -2.04
CA ASP A 76 10.29 40.39 -1.16
C ASP A 76 11.41 39.36 -1.34
N TRP A 77 12.26 39.62 -2.31
CA TRP A 77 13.30 38.69 -2.73
C TRP A 77 14.42 38.51 -1.71
N ASP A 78 14.61 39.47 -0.81
CA ASP A 78 15.64 39.43 0.23
C ASP A 78 15.28 38.45 1.35
N ARG A 79 13.98 38.16 1.52
CA ARG A 79 13.44 37.17 2.45
C ARG A 79 13.07 35.83 1.80
N THR A 80 13.65 35.55 0.63
CA THR A 80 13.48 34.25 -0.01
C THR A 80 13.86 33.11 0.94
N ALA A 81 13.05 32.07 0.97
CA ALA A 81 13.20 30.93 1.86
C ALA A 81 13.24 29.62 1.09
N PHE A 82 13.91 28.61 1.66
CA PHE A 82 13.91 27.24 1.17
C PHE A 82 13.45 26.30 2.30
N THR A 83 12.63 25.31 1.96
CA THR A 83 12.03 24.42 2.99
C THR A 83 13.05 23.64 3.83
N MET A 84 14.26 23.42 3.29
CA MET A 84 15.34 22.71 3.99
C MET A 84 16.46 23.64 4.47
N ASP A 85 16.26 24.96 4.53
CA ASP A 85 17.25 25.83 5.14
C ASP A 85 17.35 25.58 6.66
N GLU A 86 18.48 25.97 7.26
CA GLU A 86 18.80 25.68 8.66
C GLU A 86 17.69 26.13 9.63
N LYS A 87 17.26 27.40 9.51
CA LYS A 87 16.24 27.98 10.38
C LYS A 87 14.89 27.25 10.31
N ARG A 88 14.52 26.75 9.13
CA ARG A 88 13.28 26.01 8.94
C ARG A 88 13.41 24.55 9.40
N SER A 89 14.57 23.97 9.19
CA SER A 89 14.89 22.63 9.72
C SER A 89 14.80 22.61 11.25
N GLU A 90 15.34 23.60 11.94
CA GLU A 90 15.19 23.75 13.41
C GLU A 90 13.72 23.85 13.82
N SER A 91 12.92 24.65 13.09
CA SER A 91 11.51 24.83 13.38
C SER A 91 10.72 23.52 13.20
N VAL A 92 11.02 22.75 12.16
CA VAL A 92 10.38 21.43 11.90
C VAL A 92 10.72 20.45 13.01
N ILE A 93 12.00 20.37 13.41
CA ILE A 93 12.44 19.47 14.49
C ILE A 93 11.75 19.84 15.80
N LYS A 94 11.68 21.14 16.13
CA LYS A 94 11.01 21.61 17.34
C LYS A 94 9.54 21.19 17.36
N VAL A 95 8.80 21.43 16.28
CA VAL A 95 7.38 21.06 16.18
C VAL A 95 7.21 19.55 16.27
N PHE A 96 8.08 18.76 15.63
CA PHE A 96 8.04 17.32 15.73
C PHE A 96 8.19 16.83 17.18
N VAL A 97 9.17 17.38 17.91
CA VAL A 97 9.40 17.04 19.32
C VAL A 97 8.22 17.46 20.20
N ASP A 98 7.67 18.65 19.97
CA ASP A 98 6.49 19.14 20.72
C ASP A 98 5.27 18.23 20.51
N LEU A 99 5.03 17.77 19.27
CA LEU A 99 3.92 16.87 18.95
C LEU A 99 4.14 15.47 19.53
N TYR A 100 5.38 14.97 19.51
CA TYR A 100 5.73 13.71 20.15
C TYR A 100 5.48 13.73 21.65
N ASN A 101 5.94 14.80 22.34
CA ASN A 101 5.74 14.98 23.79
C ASN A 101 4.26 15.11 24.18
N LYS A 102 3.41 15.60 23.25
CA LYS A 102 1.95 15.64 23.41
C LYS A 102 1.25 14.30 23.11
N GLY A 103 1.98 13.27 22.71
CA GLY A 103 1.42 11.96 22.34
C GLY A 103 0.67 11.94 21.01
N LEU A 104 0.80 12.99 20.18
CA LEU A 104 0.13 13.10 18.87
C LEU A 104 0.91 12.41 17.76
N ILE A 105 2.19 12.15 17.94
CA ILE A 105 3.05 11.38 17.02
C ILE A 105 3.48 10.11 17.73
N TYR A 106 3.34 8.98 17.04
CA TYR A 106 3.80 7.66 17.51
C TYR A 106 4.39 6.87 16.35
N ARG A 107 5.25 5.90 16.67
CA ARG A 107 5.78 4.95 15.69
C ARG A 107 4.79 3.80 15.50
N GLY A 108 4.35 3.57 14.27
CA GLY A 108 3.42 2.50 13.92
C GLY A 108 3.71 1.93 12.53
N LEU A 109 3.12 0.76 12.26
CA LEU A 109 3.13 0.16 10.94
C LEU A 109 1.91 0.65 10.16
N ARG A 110 2.12 0.99 8.89
CA ARG A 110 1.07 1.39 7.96
C ARG A 110 1.35 0.80 6.60
N MET A 111 0.30 0.45 5.87
CA MET A 111 0.42 0.15 4.45
C MET A 111 0.71 1.43 3.68
N VAL A 112 1.59 1.33 2.72
CA VAL A 112 1.96 2.43 1.80
C VAL A 112 2.01 1.91 0.38
N ASN A 113 1.73 2.79 -0.59
CA ASN A 113 2.07 2.51 -1.98
C ASN A 113 3.58 2.55 -2.13
N TRP A 114 4.18 1.48 -2.61
CA TRP A 114 5.62 1.33 -2.71
C TRP A 114 6.06 1.12 -4.15
N ASP A 115 7.00 1.92 -4.65
CA ASP A 115 7.67 1.69 -5.92
C ASP A 115 8.98 0.91 -5.68
N PRO A 116 9.05 -0.38 -6.05
CA PRO A 116 10.24 -1.21 -5.82
C PRO A 116 11.44 -0.79 -6.68
N LYS A 117 11.22 -0.09 -7.80
CA LYS A 117 12.29 0.42 -8.66
C LYS A 117 12.90 1.69 -8.10
N ALA A 118 12.07 2.63 -7.67
CA ALA A 118 12.52 3.87 -7.04
C ALA A 118 12.87 3.68 -5.56
N GLN A 119 12.45 2.57 -4.94
CA GLN A 119 12.65 2.26 -3.51
C GLN A 119 12.13 3.37 -2.60
N THR A 120 10.92 3.84 -2.89
CA THR A 120 10.26 4.90 -2.14
C THR A 120 8.76 4.66 -2.01
N ALA A 121 8.16 5.23 -0.96
CA ALA A 121 6.72 5.34 -0.83
C ALA A 121 6.18 6.42 -1.78
N LEU A 122 4.97 6.22 -2.27
CA LEU A 122 4.24 7.13 -3.14
C LEU A 122 2.97 7.62 -2.45
N SER A 123 2.56 8.85 -2.73
CA SER A 123 1.24 9.34 -2.32
C SER A 123 0.13 8.68 -3.16
N ASN A 124 -1.09 8.71 -2.65
CA ASN A 124 -2.24 8.16 -3.39
C ASN A 124 -2.47 8.88 -4.71
N GLU A 125 -2.16 10.18 -4.78
CA GLU A 125 -2.31 11.01 -5.97
C GLU A 125 -1.29 10.66 -7.08
N GLU A 126 -0.20 10.01 -6.73
CA GLU A 126 0.84 9.59 -7.69
C GLU A 126 0.57 8.21 -8.28
N VAL A 127 -0.38 7.46 -7.71
CA VAL A 127 -0.75 6.12 -8.18
C VAL A 127 -1.66 6.23 -9.39
N ILE A 128 -1.24 5.62 -10.50
CA ILE A 128 -2.02 5.54 -11.73
C ILE A 128 -2.63 4.15 -11.83
N TYR A 129 -3.96 4.07 -11.71
CA TYR A 129 -4.70 2.83 -11.88
C TYR A 129 -4.84 2.50 -13.37
N LYS A 130 -4.61 1.24 -13.72
CA LYS A 130 -4.79 0.72 -15.08
C LYS A 130 -5.57 -0.58 -15.02
N ASP A 131 -6.54 -0.73 -15.92
CA ASP A 131 -7.25 -1.98 -16.08
C ASP A 131 -6.35 -3.00 -16.80
N GLU A 132 -6.13 -4.14 -16.17
CA GLU A 132 -5.36 -5.24 -16.74
C GLU A 132 -6.20 -6.52 -16.78
N LYS A 133 -6.09 -7.27 -17.90
CA LYS A 133 -6.69 -8.58 -17.98
C LYS A 133 -5.88 -9.56 -17.13
N SER A 134 -6.51 -10.07 -16.08
CA SER A 134 -5.91 -11.06 -15.18
C SER A 134 -6.67 -12.38 -15.22
N LYS A 135 -6.12 -13.40 -14.56
CA LYS A 135 -6.75 -14.70 -14.35
C LYS A 135 -7.22 -14.79 -12.91
N LEU A 136 -8.31 -15.49 -12.70
CA LEU A 136 -8.77 -15.87 -11.38
C LEU A 136 -8.20 -17.27 -11.07
N TYR A 137 -7.43 -17.37 -10.01
CA TYR A 137 -6.79 -18.59 -9.55
C TYR A 137 -7.56 -19.18 -8.39
N TYR A 138 -7.87 -20.47 -8.46
CA TYR A 138 -8.55 -21.22 -7.41
C TYR A 138 -7.51 -22.04 -6.65
N LEU A 139 -7.35 -21.76 -5.37
CA LEU A 139 -6.33 -22.36 -4.51
C LEU A 139 -6.98 -23.22 -3.43
N ARG A 140 -6.40 -24.39 -3.16
CA ARG A 140 -6.85 -25.32 -2.13
C ARG A 140 -6.11 -25.05 -0.83
N TYR A 141 -6.86 -24.74 0.22
CA TYR A 141 -6.36 -24.61 1.59
C TYR A 141 -6.84 -25.82 2.37
N TYR A 142 -5.97 -26.78 2.61
CA TYR A 142 -6.30 -27.98 3.35
C TYR A 142 -6.63 -27.64 4.80
N VAL A 143 -7.63 -28.32 5.36
CA VAL A 143 -7.95 -28.17 6.77
C VAL A 143 -6.86 -28.85 7.61
N ASP A 144 -6.45 -28.19 8.69
CA ASP A 144 -5.44 -28.70 9.63
C ASP A 144 -6.07 -29.74 10.57
N GLU A 145 -6.30 -30.94 10.03
CA GLU A 145 -6.90 -32.06 10.73
C GLU A 145 -6.36 -33.41 10.20
N PRO A 146 -6.44 -34.51 10.99
CA PRO A 146 -6.06 -35.83 10.50
C PRO A 146 -6.88 -36.24 9.25
N ALA A 147 -6.25 -36.93 8.32
CA ALA A 147 -6.95 -37.47 7.15
C ALA A 147 -8.08 -38.42 7.61
N GLY A 148 -9.26 -38.28 6.99
CA GLY A 148 -10.44 -39.10 7.32
C GLY A 148 -11.25 -38.62 8.52
N SER A 149 -10.95 -37.44 9.07
CA SER A 149 -11.79 -36.83 10.10
C SER A 149 -13.19 -36.59 9.57
N THR A 150 -14.21 -37.13 10.24
CA THR A 150 -15.64 -36.90 9.98
C THR A 150 -16.22 -36.17 11.18
N ASP A 151 -16.68 -34.92 10.98
CA ASP A 151 -17.55 -34.29 11.99
C ASP A 151 -18.94 -34.89 11.79
N GLY A 152 -19.59 -35.25 12.88
CA GLY A 152 -20.87 -36.03 12.88
C GLY A 152 -22.11 -35.34 12.27
N GLU A 153 -21.93 -34.27 11.44
CA GLU A 153 -22.99 -33.50 10.78
C GLU A 153 -22.95 -33.60 9.25
N GLU A 154 -22.42 -34.67 8.68
CA GLU A 154 -22.25 -34.82 7.22
C GLU A 154 -23.54 -35.15 6.45
N SER A 155 -24.73 -35.20 7.06
CA SER A 155 -25.93 -35.72 6.39
C SER A 155 -26.43 -34.90 5.18
N ASP A 156 -26.05 -33.62 5.07
CA ASP A 156 -26.53 -32.71 4.01
C ASP A 156 -25.41 -32.05 3.17
N ALA A 157 -24.18 -32.51 3.29
CA ALA A 157 -23.08 -31.94 2.58
C ALA A 157 -23.00 -32.46 1.13
N VAL A 158 -22.95 -31.54 0.17
CA VAL A 158 -22.73 -31.88 -1.26
C VAL A 158 -21.23 -31.87 -1.53
N THR A 159 -20.70 -33.02 -1.97
CA THR A 159 -19.32 -33.12 -2.45
C THR A 159 -19.26 -32.65 -3.90
N LEU A 160 -18.59 -31.55 -4.16
CA LEU A 160 -18.38 -31.05 -5.53
C LEU A 160 -16.98 -31.42 -6.04
N ALA A 161 -16.91 -31.75 -7.33
CA ALA A 161 -15.62 -31.89 -8.00
C ALA A 161 -14.91 -30.53 -8.10
N PRO A 162 -13.56 -30.48 -8.17
CA PRO A 162 -12.79 -29.22 -8.24
C PRO A 162 -13.10 -28.34 -9.45
N THR A 163 -13.79 -28.90 -10.45
CA THR A 163 -14.16 -28.22 -11.71
C THR A 163 -15.60 -27.71 -11.71
N ASP A 164 -16.38 -28.03 -10.70
CA ASP A 164 -17.78 -27.57 -10.64
C ASP A 164 -17.80 -26.07 -10.35
N VAL A 165 -18.54 -25.36 -11.18
CA VAL A 165 -18.72 -23.92 -11.04
C VAL A 165 -19.43 -23.63 -9.73
N PHE A 166 -18.89 -22.70 -8.93
CA PHE A 166 -19.54 -22.25 -7.70
C PHE A 166 -20.89 -21.63 -8.04
N ASP A 167 -21.95 -22.36 -7.79
CA ASP A 167 -23.29 -21.84 -7.93
C ASP A 167 -23.70 -21.11 -6.65
N ALA A 168 -23.88 -19.79 -6.76
CA ALA A 168 -24.31 -18.95 -5.64
C ALA A 168 -25.70 -19.35 -5.07
N THR A 169 -26.47 -20.14 -5.81
CA THR A 169 -27.80 -20.62 -5.37
C THR A 169 -27.74 -21.81 -4.42
N VAL A 170 -26.57 -22.42 -4.22
CA VAL A 170 -26.40 -23.59 -3.34
C VAL A 170 -26.63 -23.17 -1.88
N LYS A 171 -27.67 -23.77 -1.27
CA LYS A 171 -28.08 -23.52 0.13
C LYS A 171 -27.53 -24.55 1.12
N HIS A 172 -26.67 -25.44 0.68
CA HIS A 172 -26.13 -26.55 1.47
C HIS A 172 -24.63 -26.36 1.70
N GLN A 173 -24.09 -27.07 2.68
CA GLN A 173 -22.65 -27.13 2.91
C GLN A 173 -21.92 -27.69 1.68
N ILE A 174 -20.84 -27.05 1.28
CA ILE A 174 -19.97 -27.53 0.21
C ILE A 174 -18.71 -28.11 0.83
N LEU A 175 -18.55 -29.42 0.75
CA LEU A 175 -17.40 -30.14 1.25
C LEU A 175 -16.52 -30.59 0.11
N HIS A 176 -15.31 -30.05 0.03
CA HIS A 176 -14.31 -30.51 -0.91
C HIS A 176 -13.38 -31.53 -0.26
N ARG A 177 -13.20 -32.68 -0.93
CA ARG A 177 -12.23 -33.71 -0.52
C ARG A 177 -11.33 -34.06 -1.70
N ASP A 178 -10.06 -34.35 -1.41
CA ASP A 178 -9.15 -34.92 -2.39
C ASP A 178 -9.25 -36.47 -2.45
N GLU A 179 -8.45 -37.08 -3.31
CA GLU A 179 -8.40 -38.53 -3.48
C GLU A 179 -7.95 -39.29 -2.22
N GLN A 180 -7.30 -38.60 -1.29
CA GLN A 180 -6.87 -39.15 0.00
C GLN A 180 -7.87 -38.88 1.14
N GLY A 181 -9.03 -38.30 0.82
CA GLY A 181 -10.08 -37.97 1.77
C GLY A 181 -9.80 -36.73 2.62
N ARG A 182 -8.76 -35.93 2.31
CA ARG A 182 -8.43 -34.70 3.04
C ARG A 182 -9.38 -33.58 2.61
N ARG A 183 -9.96 -32.90 3.60
CA ARG A 183 -10.85 -31.77 3.37
C ARG A 183 -10.06 -30.49 3.03
N TYR A 184 -10.60 -29.68 2.15
CA TYR A 184 -10.01 -28.39 1.80
C TYR A 184 -11.06 -27.33 1.51
N ALA A 185 -10.73 -26.07 1.78
CA ALA A 185 -11.45 -24.89 1.32
C ALA A 185 -10.87 -24.40 0.01
N VAL A 186 -11.69 -23.76 -0.82
CA VAL A 186 -11.24 -23.15 -2.09
C VAL A 186 -11.30 -21.63 -1.96
N VAL A 187 -10.18 -20.99 -2.23
CA VAL A 187 -10.07 -19.53 -2.29
C VAL A 187 -9.84 -19.10 -3.73
N ALA A 188 -10.59 -18.11 -4.19
CA ALA A 188 -10.40 -17.48 -5.49
C ALA A 188 -9.62 -16.17 -5.34
N THR A 189 -8.55 -15.99 -6.09
CA THR A 189 -7.73 -14.77 -6.05
C THR A 189 -7.16 -14.42 -7.41
N THR A 190 -7.04 -13.13 -7.70
CA THR A 190 -6.32 -12.63 -8.88
C THR A 190 -4.82 -12.42 -8.60
N ARG A 191 -4.40 -12.51 -7.32
CA ARG A 191 -3.03 -12.26 -6.86
C ARG A 191 -2.48 -13.45 -6.05
N PRO A 192 -2.22 -14.59 -6.71
CA PRO A 192 -1.76 -15.81 -6.03
C PRO A 192 -0.39 -15.64 -5.34
N GLU A 193 0.43 -14.69 -5.78
CA GLU A 193 1.74 -14.38 -5.18
C GLU A 193 1.66 -13.87 -3.74
N THR A 194 0.50 -13.35 -3.32
CA THR A 194 0.32 -12.79 -1.97
C THR A 194 -0.01 -13.82 -0.89
N ILE A 195 -0.26 -15.09 -1.26
CA ILE A 195 -0.67 -16.14 -0.31
C ILE A 195 0.34 -16.38 0.81
N MET A 196 1.63 -16.13 0.55
CA MET A 196 2.68 -16.28 1.56
C MET A 196 2.49 -15.34 2.76
N GLY A 197 1.77 -14.22 2.54
CA GLY A 197 1.42 -13.22 3.55
C GLY A 197 0.08 -13.47 4.25
N ASP A 198 -0.65 -14.55 3.91
CA ASP A 198 -1.95 -14.82 4.50
C ASP A 198 -1.83 -15.10 6.00
N THR A 199 -2.66 -14.44 6.78
CA THR A 199 -2.69 -14.56 8.24
C THR A 199 -3.96 -15.22 8.76
N ALA A 200 -5.04 -15.19 7.97
CA ALA A 200 -6.30 -15.86 8.27
C ALA A 200 -7.03 -16.20 6.96
N MET A 201 -8.02 -17.07 7.07
CA MET A 201 -9.09 -17.23 6.09
C MET A 201 -10.37 -16.68 6.71
N CYS A 202 -11.14 -15.87 5.97
CA CYS A 202 -12.40 -15.31 6.46
C CYS A 202 -13.59 -15.93 5.73
N ILE A 203 -14.65 -16.25 6.49
CA ILE A 203 -15.93 -16.72 5.98
C ILE A 203 -17.06 -15.85 6.54
N ASN A 204 -18.18 -15.79 5.84
CA ASN A 204 -19.35 -15.12 6.38
C ASN A 204 -20.08 -16.07 7.37
N PRO A 205 -20.38 -15.64 8.62
CA PRO A 205 -21.04 -16.49 9.62
C PRO A 205 -22.44 -16.95 9.21
N LYS A 206 -23.05 -16.32 8.20
CA LYS A 206 -24.37 -16.67 7.67
C LYS A 206 -24.31 -17.48 6.36
N ASP A 207 -23.12 -17.73 5.81
CA ASP A 207 -22.97 -18.50 4.58
C ASP A 207 -23.09 -20.01 4.87
N PRO A 208 -24.18 -20.67 4.49
CA PRO A 208 -24.38 -22.09 4.76
C PRO A 208 -23.34 -22.99 4.09
N LYS A 209 -22.72 -22.53 3.01
CA LYS A 209 -21.73 -23.29 2.23
C LYS A 209 -20.45 -23.56 3.02
N ASN A 210 -20.01 -22.58 3.82
CA ASN A 210 -18.70 -22.57 4.46
C ASN A 210 -18.72 -22.64 5.99
N THR A 211 -19.91 -22.73 6.62
CA THR A 211 -20.04 -22.79 8.10
C THR A 211 -19.29 -23.96 8.74
N TRP A 212 -19.06 -25.04 8.02
CA TRP A 212 -18.28 -26.19 8.48
C TRP A 212 -16.80 -25.87 8.77
N LEU A 213 -16.30 -24.75 8.25
CA LEU A 213 -14.94 -24.25 8.51
C LEU A 213 -14.82 -23.50 9.84
N LYS A 214 -15.92 -23.16 10.47
CA LYS A 214 -15.94 -22.39 11.71
C LYS A 214 -15.08 -23.02 12.80
N GLY A 215 -14.21 -22.22 13.42
CA GLY A 215 -13.31 -22.64 14.48
C GLY A 215 -12.16 -23.55 14.04
N LYS A 216 -12.04 -23.84 12.75
CA LYS A 216 -10.95 -24.65 12.20
C LYS A 216 -9.73 -23.80 11.84
N LYS A 217 -8.65 -24.49 11.49
CA LYS A 217 -7.46 -23.91 10.88
C LYS A 217 -7.28 -24.51 9.49
N VAL A 218 -6.68 -23.74 8.61
CA VAL A 218 -6.32 -24.18 7.25
C VAL A 218 -4.84 -23.97 6.99
N ILE A 219 -4.30 -24.76 6.10
CA ILE A 219 -2.87 -24.73 5.74
C ILE A 219 -2.68 -23.87 4.51
N VAL A 220 -1.85 -22.83 4.61
CA VAL A 220 -1.45 -21.99 3.48
C VAL A 220 -0.64 -22.83 2.50
N PRO A 221 -1.05 -22.90 1.22
CA PRO A 221 -0.30 -23.64 0.20
C PRO A 221 1.14 -23.16 0.10
N LEU A 222 2.06 -24.05 -0.27
CA LEU A 222 3.51 -23.81 -0.42
C LEU A 222 4.27 -23.49 0.87
N VAL A 223 3.68 -22.70 1.76
CA VAL A 223 4.32 -22.28 3.03
C VAL A 223 4.11 -23.29 4.14
N ASN A 224 3.07 -24.12 4.04
CA ASN A 224 2.68 -25.12 5.04
C ASN A 224 2.46 -24.53 6.46
N ARG A 225 1.97 -23.30 6.52
CA ARG A 225 1.64 -22.60 7.78
C ARG A 225 0.15 -22.73 8.06
N ALA A 226 -0.19 -23.17 9.26
CA ALA A 226 -1.58 -23.19 9.73
C ALA A 226 -2.03 -21.76 10.10
N ILE A 227 -3.17 -21.35 9.57
CA ILE A 227 -3.82 -20.06 9.85
C ILE A 227 -5.26 -20.30 10.33
N PRO A 228 -5.81 -19.44 11.20
CA PRO A 228 -7.17 -19.59 11.70
C PRO A 228 -8.20 -19.26 10.62
N VAL A 229 -9.37 -19.88 10.71
CA VAL A 229 -10.58 -19.42 10.01
C VAL A 229 -11.30 -18.45 10.94
N ILE A 230 -11.54 -17.24 10.47
CA ILE A 230 -12.26 -16.16 11.16
C ILE A 230 -13.62 -15.91 10.49
N GLU A 231 -14.52 -15.27 11.22
CA GLU A 231 -15.86 -14.97 10.74
C GLU A 231 -16.06 -13.46 10.65
N ASP A 232 -16.42 -12.96 9.45
CA ASP A 232 -16.82 -11.56 9.28
C ASP A 232 -17.90 -11.42 8.20
N ARG A 233 -18.83 -10.48 8.41
CA ARG A 233 -19.87 -10.14 7.44
C ARG A 233 -19.34 -9.41 6.21
N TYR A 234 -18.10 -8.99 6.21
CA TYR A 234 -17.39 -8.40 5.08
C TYR A 234 -17.35 -9.36 3.87
N VAL A 235 -17.28 -10.67 4.11
CA VAL A 235 -17.31 -11.67 3.04
C VAL A 235 -18.71 -11.76 2.45
N GLU A 236 -18.82 -11.45 1.16
CA GLU A 236 -20.08 -11.54 0.43
C GLU A 236 -20.43 -13.00 0.12
N ILE A 237 -21.64 -13.44 0.53
CA ILE A 237 -22.07 -14.83 0.41
C ILE A 237 -22.22 -15.28 -1.05
N GLU A 238 -22.65 -14.37 -1.92
CA GLU A 238 -22.94 -14.64 -3.34
C GLU A 238 -21.73 -14.38 -4.24
N PHE A 239 -20.60 -13.94 -3.68
CA PHE A 239 -19.41 -13.64 -4.46
C PHE A 239 -18.34 -14.72 -4.33
N GLY A 240 -17.90 -15.26 -5.46
CA GLY A 240 -16.81 -16.23 -5.54
C GLY A 240 -17.09 -17.51 -4.75
N THR A 241 -16.11 -17.94 -3.97
CA THR A 241 -16.17 -19.18 -3.18
C THR A 241 -16.78 -18.99 -1.80
N GLY A 242 -17.01 -17.76 -1.37
CA GLY A 242 -17.40 -17.43 0.01
C GLY A 242 -16.27 -17.61 1.03
N CYS A 243 -15.06 -17.95 0.57
CA CYS A 243 -13.83 -17.99 1.39
C CYS A 243 -12.87 -16.90 0.93
N LEU A 244 -12.57 -15.96 1.80
CA LEU A 244 -11.64 -14.85 1.55
C LEU A 244 -10.31 -15.13 2.27
N LYS A 245 -9.19 -15.07 1.55
CA LYS A 245 -7.87 -15.03 2.18
C LYS A 245 -7.60 -13.64 2.73
N VAL A 246 -7.02 -13.57 3.91
CA VAL A 246 -6.71 -12.32 4.62
C VAL A 246 -5.21 -12.11 4.64
N ALA A 247 -4.73 -11.10 3.93
CA ALA A 247 -3.31 -10.77 3.79
C ALA A 247 -3.06 -9.28 4.07
N PRO A 248 -3.04 -8.84 5.35
CA PRO A 248 -2.99 -7.42 5.74
C PRO A 248 -1.77 -6.66 5.22
N ALA A 249 -0.71 -7.38 4.84
CA ALA A 249 0.46 -6.77 4.22
C ALA A 249 0.25 -6.35 2.76
N HIS A 250 -0.85 -6.78 2.12
CA HIS A 250 -1.09 -6.61 0.69
C HIS A 250 -2.45 -5.98 0.35
N ASP A 251 -3.36 -5.89 1.31
CA ASP A 251 -4.66 -5.24 1.15
C ASP A 251 -5.03 -4.43 2.39
N THR A 252 -5.51 -3.21 2.18
CA THR A 252 -5.90 -2.29 3.26
C THR A 252 -7.22 -2.68 3.92
N ASN A 253 -8.04 -3.51 3.26
CA ASN A 253 -9.31 -3.97 3.78
C ASN A 253 -9.16 -5.20 4.68
N ASP A 254 -8.04 -5.91 4.59
CA ASP A 254 -7.68 -7.09 5.36
C ASP A 254 -7.12 -6.70 6.74
#